data_7a0a3abe9dbc7948143f48e2d174e57e
#
_entry.id   7a0a3abe9dbc7948143f48e2d174e57e
#
_cell.length_a   1.000
_cell.length_b   1.000
_cell.length_c   1.000
_cell.angle_alpha   90.00
_cell.angle_beta   90.00
_cell.angle_gamma   90.00
#
_symmetry.space_group_name_H-M   'P 1'
#
loop_
_entity.id
_entity.type
_entity.pdbx_description
1 polymer ?
#
loop_
_entity_poly.entity_id
_entity_poly.type
_entity_poly.pdbx_seq_one_letter_code
_entity_poly.pdbx_strand_id
1 'polypeptide(L)'
;MWFELFNRLRTLPGADRPTLYTIQATLVAGVYTVGWGKLSKAFALFSESITLSLDAGLHRSTDAYDIFDAIEEEVRKRTFWCVYMWDKQAGAHFGRPPLVRLRDCDVSEPAAVDDEFITRDSVGPQPRETPSRMGAFLCVLRLLVVLESVLDAPPPKDFGDTSPFLRRATATLAGFRRHKGLREEEILLDEVCSAVPTYWRHSPDTLVSEDVIRVIHAERVHCLSLFIRMLIMRHRFSDLVAERADIGEQDQSEKELDAMTVAHSAALQLISTQLQIAQKGLMTYCKPTLSVAISMSYVCRSSRWGPRDSPTHSSGAHPCRVLIELPS
;
A
#
# COMPACT_ATOMS: atom_id res chain seq x y z
N MET A 1 14.09 24.84 -2.82
CA MET A 1 13.28 25.79 -3.64
C MET A 1 11.80 25.40 -3.70
N TRP A 2 11.35 24.33 -4.42
CA TRP A 2 9.91 24.02 -4.57
C TRP A 2 9.21 23.69 -3.24
N PHE A 3 9.86 22.95 -2.36
CA PHE A 3 9.29 22.60 -1.05
C PHE A 3 9.17 23.81 -0.10
N GLU A 4 10.08 24.77 -0.20
CA GLU A 4 10.00 26.05 0.53
C GLU A 4 8.86 26.91 0.01
N LEU A 5 8.70 26.96 -1.33
CA LEU A 5 7.57 27.64 -1.93
C LEU A 5 6.23 27.01 -1.49
N PHE A 6 6.13 25.69 -1.51
CA PHE A 6 4.96 24.99 -0.98
C PHE A 6 4.65 25.39 0.48
N ASN A 7 5.66 25.38 1.36
CA ASN A 7 5.45 25.78 2.76
C ASN A 7 5.02 27.25 2.90
N ARG A 8 5.57 28.16 2.08
CA ARG A 8 5.19 29.58 2.08
C ARG A 8 3.77 29.79 1.59
N LEU A 9 3.35 29.10 0.53
CA LEU A 9 1.98 29.22 -0.01
C LEU A 9 0.92 28.77 1.00
N ARG A 10 1.23 27.79 1.84
CA ARG A 10 0.32 27.30 2.88
C ARG A 10 0.08 28.29 4.03
N THR A 11 0.90 29.33 4.17
CA THR A 11 0.73 30.36 5.19
C THR A 11 -0.03 31.59 4.69
N LEU A 12 -0.44 31.57 3.42
CA LEU A 12 -1.22 32.68 2.86
C LEU A 12 -2.69 32.65 3.31
N PRO A 13 -3.34 33.80 3.42
CA PRO A 13 -4.77 33.88 3.68
C PRO A 13 -5.58 33.07 2.64
N GLY A 14 -6.53 32.25 3.11
CA GLY A 14 -7.34 31.38 2.25
C GLY A 14 -6.74 30.00 1.98
N ALA A 15 -5.53 29.71 2.46
CA ALA A 15 -4.95 28.36 2.39
C ALA A 15 -5.68 27.33 3.28
N ASP A 16 -6.54 27.78 4.17
CA ASP A 16 -7.42 27.01 5.04
C ASP A 16 -8.62 26.38 4.30
N ARG A 17 -8.92 26.85 3.08
CA ARG A 17 -9.99 26.28 2.25
C ARG A 17 -9.43 25.17 1.36
N PRO A 18 -9.83 23.91 1.56
CA PRO A 18 -9.33 22.82 0.75
C PRO A 18 -9.83 22.96 -0.69
N THR A 19 -8.88 23.04 -1.60
CA THR A 19 -9.13 22.89 -3.04
C THR A 19 -8.53 21.59 -3.53
N LEU A 20 -8.97 21.10 -4.68
CA LEU A 20 -8.42 19.91 -5.29
C LEU A 20 -6.89 20.01 -5.48
N TYR A 21 -6.42 21.19 -5.90
CA TYR A 21 -4.98 21.46 -6.06
C TYR A 21 -4.21 21.47 -4.74
N THR A 22 -4.83 21.94 -3.65
CA THR A 22 -4.22 21.92 -2.31
C THR A 22 -4.01 20.47 -1.84
N ILE A 23 -5.00 19.60 -2.06
CA ILE A 23 -4.92 18.17 -1.73
C ILE A 23 -3.81 17.51 -2.52
N GLN A 24 -3.78 17.72 -3.84
CA GLN A 24 -2.76 17.17 -4.74
C GLN A 24 -1.35 17.66 -4.36
N ALA A 25 -1.18 18.96 -4.11
CA ALA A 25 0.09 19.54 -3.71
C ALA A 25 0.59 18.98 -2.37
N THR A 26 -0.30 18.80 -1.40
CA THR A 26 0.03 18.24 -0.09
C THR A 26 0.45 16.77 -0.20
N LEU A 27 -0.27 15.98 -1.01
CA LEU A 27 0.09 14.60 -1.30
C LEU A 27 1.46 14.49 -1.96
N VAL A 28 1.70 15.27 -3.03
CA VAL A 28 2.98 15.29 -3.75
C VAL A 28 4.13 15.72 -2.84
N ALA A 29 3.92 16.71 -1.97
CA ALA A 29 4.91 17.12 -0.97
C ALA A 29 5.22 16.01 0.04
N GLY A 30 4.19 15.24 0.44
CA GLY A 30 4.35 14.03 1.27
C GLY A 30 5.25 12.99 0.60
N VAL A 31 4.94 12.64 -0.65
CA VAL A 31 5.75 11.70 -1.46
C VAL A 31 7.20 12.17 -1.61
N TYR A 32 7.39 13.45 -1.88
CA TYR A 32 8.72 14.05 -2.01
C TYR A 32 9.54 13.95 -0.71
N THR A 33 8.88 14.13 0.44
CA THR A 33 9.56 14.03 1.75
C THR A 33 9.91 12.59 2.13
N VAL A 34 9.19 11.57 1.61
CA VAL A 34 9.61 10.15 1.70
C VAL A 34 10.97 9.98 1.02
N GLY A 35 11.13 10.52 -0.20
CA GLY A 35 12.39 10.45 -0.93
C GLY A 35 13.57 11.11 -0.21
N TRP A 36 13.31 12.03 0.72
CA TRP A 36 14.32 12.66 1.59
C TRP A 36 14.57 11.90 2.90
N GLY A 37 13.89 10.79 3.14
CA GLY A 37 13.95 10.08 4.41
C GLY A 37 13.27 10.80 5.58
N LYS A 38 12.55 11.90 5.34
CA LYS A 38 11.85 12.69 6.38
C LYS A 38 10.47 12.10 6.68
N LEU A 39 10.44 10.86 7.16
CA LEU A 39 9.23 10.07 7.28
C LEU A 39 8.16 10.72 8.17
N SER A 40 8.51 11.27 9.34
CA SER A 40 7.54 11.93 10.22
C SER A 40 6.83 13.10 9.52
N LYS A 41 7.57 13.86 8.69
CA LYS A 41 6.98 14.95 7.91
C LYS A 41 6.13 14.42 6.77
N ALA A 42 6.56 13.36 6.10
CA ALA A 42 5.78 12.70 5.05
C ALA A 42 4.42 12.25 5.57
N PHE A 43 4.40 11.57 6.73
CA PHE A 43 3.16 11.11 7.33
C PHE A 43 2.23 12.24 7.78
N ALA A 44 2.77 13.33 8.32
CA ALA A 44 1.97 14.51 8.63
C ALA A 44 1.27 15.06 7.37
N LEU A 45 2.00 15.14 6.24
CA LEU A 45 1.45 15.59 4.97
C LEU A 45 0.44 14.59 4.37
N PHE A 46 0.67 13.28 4.50
CA PHE A 46 -0.32 12.28 4.08
C PHE A 46 -1.60 12.39 4.90
N SER A 47 -1.50 12.48 6.24
CA SER A 47 -2.66 12.64 7.11
C SER A 47 -3.44 13.94 6.79
N GLU A 48 -2.73 15.02 6.50
CA GLU A 48 -3.32 16.28 6.08
C GLU A 48 -4.03 16.13 4.73
N SER A 49 -3.41 15.51 3.73
CA SER A 49 -4.05 15.31 2.42
C SER A 49 -5.31 14.45 2.52
N ILE A 50 -5.32 13.47 3.43
CA ILE A 50 -6.49 12.64 3.73
C ILE A 50 -7.60 13.52 4.33
N THR A 51 -7.31 14.29 5.38
CA THR A 51 -8.29 15.14 6.04
C THR A 51 -8.90 16.13 5.05
N LEU A 52 -8.06 16.82 4.27
CA LEU A 52 -8.53 17.76 3.25
C LEU A 52 -9.37 17.07 2.15
N SER A 53 -9.02 15.82 1.81
CA SER A 53 -9.77 15.01 0.83
C SER A 53 -11.17 14.65 1.35
N LEU A 54 -11.28 14.31 2.63
CA LEU A 54 -12.55 14.00 3.27
C LEU A 54 -13.41 15.26 3.42
N ASP A 55 -12.82 16.39 3.84
CA ASP A 55 -13.51 17.69 3.96
C ASP A 55 -14.03 18.19 2.61
N ALA A 56 -13.27 17.95 1.52
CA ALA A 56 -13.69 18.28 0.16
C ALA A 56 -14.71 17.28 -0.42
N GLY A 57 -15.09 16.24 0.32
CA GLY A 57 -16.07 15.23 -0.10
C GLY A 57 -15.59 14.32 -1.22
N LEU A 58 -14.25 14.15 -1.44
CA LEU A 58 -13.74 13.31 -2.52
C LEU A 58 -14.01 11.82 -2.32
N HIS A 59 -14.27 11.39 -1.09
CA HIS A 59 -14.60 10.01 -0.73
C HIS A 59 -16.04 9.63 -1.05
N ARG A 60 -16.86 10.60 -1.51
CA ARG A 60 -18.27 10.42 -1.82
C ARG A 60 -18.51 10.36 -3.31
N SER A 61 -19.52 9.56 -3.72
CA SER A 61 -19.99 9.56 -5.10
C SER A 61 -20.54 10.94 -5.48
N THR A 62 -20.21 11.36 -6.69
CA THR A 62 -20.76 12.57 -7.30
C THR A 62 -22.06 12.33 -8.05
N ASP A 63 -22.47 11.07 -8.21
CA ASP A 63 -23.62 10.66 -9.03
C ASP A 63 -24.96 11.30 -8.58
N ALA A 64 -25.03 11.72 -7.30
CA ALA A 64 -26.20 12.39 -6.76
C ALA A 64 -26.22 13.92 -7.03
N TYR A 65 -25.13 14.48 -7.57
CA TYR A 65 -24.95 15.92 -7.74
C TYR A 65 -24.50 16.22 -9.17
N ASP A 66 -25.36 16.82 -9.95
CA ASP A 66 -25.07 17.29 -11.31
C ASP A 66 -24.40 18.68 -11.29
N ILE A 67 -23.27 18.80 -10.55
CA ILE A 67 -22.54 20.06 -10.36
C ILE A 67 -21.14 20.06 -10.95
N PHE A 68 -20.62 18.90 -11.35
CA PHE A 68 -19.28 18.75 -11.91
C PHE A 68 -19.35 18.31 -13.38
N ASP A 69 -18.44 18.84 -14.20
CA ASP A 69 -18.23 18.29 -15.53
C ASP A 69 -17.46 16.96 -15.45
N ALA A 70 -17.48 16.17 -16.52
CA ALA A 70 -16.87 14.84 -16.54
C ALA A 70 -15.35 14.88 -16.29
N ILE A 71 -14.65 15.96 -16.65
CA ILE A 71 -13.23 16.14 -16.36
C ILE A 71 -13.03 16.33 -14.85
N GLU A 72 -13.78 17.24 -14.24
CA GLU A 72 -13.64 17.52 -12.81
C GLU A 72 -14.02 16.30 -11.98
N GLU A 73 -15.09 15.61 -12.34
CA GLU A 73 -15.51 14.36 -11.67
C GLU A 73 -14.39 13.32 -11.71
N GLU A 74 -13.80 13.07 -12.85
CA GLU A 74 -12.76 12.08 -12.99
C GLU A 74 -11.46 12.50 -12.26
N VAL A 75 -11.11 13.79 -12.29
CA VAL A 75 -9.96 14.31 -11.53
C VAL A 75 -10.18 14.18 -10.03
N ARG A 76 -11.40 14.38 -9.53
CA ARG A 76 -11.77 14.18 -8.12
C ARG A 76 -11.61 12.71 -7.73
N LYS A 77 -12.16 11.78 -8.51
CA LYS A 77 -12.00 10.32 -8.31
C LYS A 77 -10.51 9.92 -8.25
N ARG A 78 -9.74 10.30 -9.25
CA ARG A 78 -8.30 9.98 -9.34
C ARG A 78 -7.50 10.56 -8.18
N THR A 79 -7.82 11.78 -7.76
CA THR A 79 -7.16 12.41 -6.60
C THR A 79 -7.45 11.64 -5.32
N PHE A 80 -8.71 11.29 -5.07
CA PHE A 80 -9.07 10.49 -3.90
C PHE A 80 -8.31 9.16 -3.88
N TRP A 81 -8.33 8.43 -5.00
CA TRP A 81 -7.67 7.13 -5.06
C TRP A 81 -6.14 7.22 -4.94
N CYS A 82 -5.52 8.30 -5.41
CA CYS A 82 -4.11 8.55 -5.13
C CYS A 82 -3.84 8.73 -3.62
N VAL A 83 -4.67 9.49 -2.92
CA VAL A 83 -4.58 9.69 -1.46
C VAL A 83 -4.78 8.36 -0.73
N TYR A 84 -5.81 7.59 -1.10
CA TYR A 84 -6.10 6.27 -0.56
C TYR A 84 -4.91 5.31 -0.74
N MET A 85 -4.34 5.24 -1.95
CA MET A 85 -3.22 4.35 -2.24
C MET A 85 -1.99 4.66 -1.38
N TRP A 86 -1.69 5.94 -1.15
CA TRP A 86 -0.56 6.32 -0.30
C TRP A 86 -0.82 6.04 1.18
N ASP A 87 -2.05 6.15 1.64
CA ASP A 87 -2.44 5.73 2.99
C ASP A 87 -2.16 4.24 3.24
N LYS A 88 -2.57 3.37 2.31
CA LYS A 88 -2.34 1.92 2.42
C LYS A 88 -0.86 1.57 2.34
N GLN A 89 -0.13 2.18 1.40
CA GLN A 89 1.32 1.95 1.28
C GLN A 89 2.06 2.40 2.54
N ALA A 90 1.72 3.57 3.08
CA ALA A 90 2.31 4.07 4.33
C ALA A 90 2.01 3.13 5.50
N GLY A 91 0.78 2.61 5.59
CA GLY A 91 0.39 1.62 6.59
C GLY A 91 1.24 0.36 6.51
N ALA A 92 1.30 -0.23 5.33
CA ALA A 92 1.99 -1.51 5.10
C ALA A 92 3.51 -1.43 5.30
N HIS A 93 4.14 -0.35 4.85
CA HIS A 93 5.61 -0.23 4.88
C HIS A 93 6.15 0.22 6.23
N PHE A 94 5.40 1.01 6.96
CA PHE A 94 5.89 1.65 8.17
C PHE A 94 5.12 1.26 9.43
N GLY A 95 4.20 0.28 9.32
CA GLY A 95 3.44 -0.25 10.45
C GLY A 95 2.48 0.76 11.08
N ARG A 96 2.01 1.74 10.32
CA ARG A 96 1.01 2.70 10.79
C ARG A 96 -0.40 2.23 10.45
N PRO A 97 -1.38 2.44 11.35
CA PRO A 97 -2.77 2.15 11.00
C PRO A 97 -3.22 3.06 9.86
N PRO A 98 -3.84 2.52 8.80
CA PRO A 98 -4.47 3.32 7.75
C PRO A 98 -5.56 4.22 8.32
N LEU A 99 -5.71 5.41 7.76
CA LEU A 99 -6.66 6.43 8.23
C LEU A 99 -8.01 6.37 7.51
N VAL A 100 -8.01 5.96 6.24
CA VAL A 100 -9.22 5.80 5.42
C VAL A 100 -9.58 4.33 5.30
N ARG A 101 -10.87 4.01 5.32
CA ARG A 101 -11.37 2.66 5.09
C ARG A 101 -12.30 2.67 3.88
N LEU A 102 -12.17 1.68 3.01
CA LEU A 102 -13.01 1.55 1.83
C LEU A 102 -14.51 1.52 2.19
N ARG A 103 -14.85 0.88 3.28
CA ARG A 103 -16.24 0.80 3.78
C ARG A 103 -16.86 2.15 4.14
N ASP A 104 -16.06 3.19 4.34
CA ASP A 104 -16.51 4.53 4.69
C ASP A 104 -16.63 5.44 3.44
N CYS A 105 -16.39 4.87 2.24
CA CYS A 105 -16.33 5.54 0.97
C CYS A 105 -17.34 4.92 0.00
N ASP A 106 -17.94 5.76 -0.84
CA ASP A 106 -18.86 5.35 -1.91
C ASP A 106 -18.43 5.85 -3.29
N VAL A 107 -17.22 6.42 -3.40
CA VAL A 107 -16.64 6.87 -4.66
C VAL A 107 -16.32 5.69 -5.57
N SER A 108 -16.73 5.77 -6.82
CA SER A 108 -16.47 4.74 -7.83
C SER A 108 -15.00 4.68 -8.26
N GLU A 109 -14.57 3.56 -8.85
CA GLU A 109 -13.25 3.47 -9.49
C GLU A 109 -13.14 4.52 -10.61
N PRO A 110 -11.92 5.06 -10.86
CA PRO A 110 -11.67 5.89 -12.03
C PRO A 110 -11.95 5.15 -13.35
N ALA A 111 -12.31 5.89 -14.37
CA ALA A 111 -12.45 5.33 -15.69
C ALA A 111 -11.12 4.79 -16.22
N ALA A 112 -11.13 3.60 -16.84
CA ALA A 112 -9.96 2.98 -17.47
C ALA A 112 -9.60 3.66 -18.81
N VAL A 113 -9.62 4.98 -18.84
CA VAL A 113 -9.48 5.81 -20.05
C VAL A 113 -8.41 6.86 -19.83
N ASP A 114 -7.59 7.11 -20.84
CA ASP A 114 -6.55 8.13 -20.80
C ASP A 114 -7.16 9.54 -20.97
N ASP A 115 -6.46 10.57 -20.47
CA ASP A 115 -6.97 11.95 -20.35
C ASP A 115 -7.43 12.54 -21.68
N GLU A 116 -6.79 12.17 -22.77
CA GLU A 116 -7.10 12.66 -24.13
C GLU A 116 -8.48 12.25 -24.64
N PHE A 117 -9.11 11.25 -24.02
CA PHE A 117 -10.45 10.77 -24.37
C PHE A 117 -11.53 11.25 -23.39
N ILE A 118 -11.20 12.12 -22.46
CA ILE A 118 -12.12 12.72 -21.51
C ILE A 118 -12.40 14.16 -21.93
N THR A 119 -13.65 14.47 -22.19
CA THR A 119 -14.13 15.81 -22.49
C THR A 119 -14.98 16.34 -21.33
N ARG A 120 -15.37 17.61 -21.37
CA ARG A 120 -16.26 18.18 -20.36
C ARG A 120 -17.64 17.50 -20.34
N ASP A 121 -18.11 17.06 -21.50
CA ASP A 121 -19.45 16.52 -21.65
C ASP A 121 -19.52 15.02 -21.37
N SER A 122 -18.42 14.30 -21.55
CA SER A 122 -18.42 12.83 -21.42
C SER A 122 -17.03 12.22 -21.33
N VAL A 123 -17.00 11.00 -20.78
CA VAL A 123 -15.86 10.08 -20.86
C VAL A 123 -16.00 9.22 -22.09
N GLY A 124 -15.13 9.43 -23.09
CA GLY A 124 -15.11 8.66 -24.33
C GLY A 124 -14.51 7.26 -24.12
N PRO A 125 -14.68 6.35 -25.10
CA PRO A 125 -14.10 5.02 -25.02
C PRO A 125 -12.61 5.04 -25.31
N GLN A 126 -11.82 4.26 -24.55
CA GLN A 126 -10.43 3.99 -24.89
C GLN A 126 -10.32 3.20 -26.19
N PRO A 127 -9.48 3.62 -27.17
CA PRO A 127 -9.27 2.85 -28.39
C PRO A 127 -8.73 1.45 -28.08
N ARG A 128 -9.25 0.43 -28.78
CA ARG A 128 -8.94 -0.99 -28.48
C ARG A 128 -7.46 -1.34 -28.68
N GLU A 129 -6.78 -0.63 -29.58
CA GLU A 129 -5.38 -0.88 -29.92
C GLU A 129 -4.39 -0.13 -29.03
N THR A 130 -4.87 0.78 -28.18
CA THR A 130 -4.03 1.60 -27.31
C THR A 130 -4.26 1.19 -25.85
N PRO A 131 -3.28 0.53 -25.21
CA PRO A 131 -3.39 0.17 -23.81
C PRO A 131 -3.47 1.42 -22.92
N SER A 132 -4.56 1.55 -22.16
CA SER A 132 -4.73 2.68 -21.25
C SER A 132 -3.71 2.63 -20.10
N ARG A 133 -3.06 3.76 -19.81
CA ARG A 133 -2.20 3.92 -18.62
C ARG A 133 -3.02 3.82 -17.34
N MET A 134 -4.28 4.24 -17.38
CA MET A 134 -5.22 4.08 -16.27
C MET A 134 -5.50 2.61 -15.97
N GLY A 135 -5.39 1.70 -16.93
CA GLY A 135 -5.47 0.26 -16.69
C GLY A 135 -4.41 -0.24 -15.71
N ALA A 136 -3.16 0.24 -15.83
CA ALA A 136 -2.10 -0.07 -14.86
C ALA A 136 -2.38 0.55 -13.48
N PHE A 137 -2.89 1.77 -13.43
CA PHE A 137 -3.29 2.44 -12.19
C PHE A 137 -4.37 1.65 -11.46
N LEU A 138 -5.41 1.20 -12.16
CA LEU A 138 -6.49 0.39 -11.59
C LEU A 138 -6.00 -0.96 -11.06
N CYS A 139 -5.04 -1.61 -11.73
CA CYS A 139 -4.43 -2.83 -11.19
C CYS A 139 -3.76 -2.56 -9.83
N VAL A 140 -2.98 -1.49 -9.70
CA VAL A 140 -2.35 -1.09 -8.44
C VAL A 140 -3.40 -0.74 -7.39
N LEU A 141 -4.45 -0.01 -7.76
CA LEU A 141 -5.57 0.34 -6.87
C LEU A 141 -6.21 -0.91 -6.28
N ARG A 142 -6.60 -1.87 -7.11
CA ARG A 142 -7.25 -3.12 -6.67
C ARG A 142 -6.35 -3.96 -5.77
N LEU A 143 -5.06 -4.02 -6.07
CA LEU A 143 -4.08 -4.65 -5.18
C LEU A 143 -4.04 -3.97 -3.81
N LEU A 144 -4.13 -2.64 -3.74
CA LEU A 144 -4.14 -1.90 -2.49
C LEU A 144 -5.47 -2.00 -1.72
N VAL A 145 -6.58 -2.29 -2.41
CA VAL A 145 -7.84 -2.68 -1.76
C VAL A 145 -7.69 -4.05 -1.07
N VAL A 146 -7.07 -5.03 -1.73
CA VAL A 146 -6.73 -6.31 -1.09
C VAL A 146 -5.78 -6.09 0.10
N LEU A 147 -4.79 -5.22 -0.06
CA LEU A 147 -3.87 -4.87 1.03
C LEU A 147 -4.59 -4.29 2.25
N GLU A 148 -5.63 -3.47 2.06
CA GLU A 148 -6.42 -2.95 3.18
C GLU A 148 -6.99 -4.09 4.03
N SER A 149 -7.59 -5.10 3.41
CA SER A 149 -8.13 -6.26 4.13
C SER A 149 -7.05 -7.00 4.91
N VAL A 150 -5.87 -7.17 4.32
CA VAL A 150 -4.70 -7.79 4.99
C VAL A 150 -4.22 -6.96 6.18
N LEU A 151 -4.20 -5.64 6.07
CA LEU A 151 -3.79 -4.72 7.15
C LEU A 151 -4.82 -4.66 8.29
N ASP A 152 -6.09 -4.89 7.98
CA ASP A 152 -7.17 -4.92 8.95
C ASP A 152 -7.21 -6.22 9.77
N ALA A 153 -6.51 -7.25 9.33
CA ALA A 153 -6.39 -8.49 10.08
C ALA A 153 -5.64 -8.22 11.39
N PRO A 154 -6.26 -8.49 12.55
CA PRO A 154 -5.62 -8.23 13.83
C PRO A 154 -4.41 -9.17 13.98
N PRO A 155 -3.23 -8.64 14.37
CA PRO A 155 -2.11 -9.50 14.74
C PRO A 155 -2.52 -10.37 15.95
N PRO A 156 -1.97 -11.57 16.09
CA PRO A 156 -2.13 -12.34 17.33
C PRO A 156 -1.60 -11.49 18.48
N LYS A 157 -2.51 -11.03 19.34
CA LYS A 157 -2.18 -10.14 20.45
C LYS A 157 -2.05 -10.98 21.72
N ASP A 158 -0.87 -10.93 22.29
CA ASP A 158 -0.71 -11.20 23.71
C ASP A 158 -1.14 -9.94 24.48
N PHE A 159 -2.29 -10.04 25.17
CA PHE A 159 -2.89 -8.90 25.87
C PHE A 159 -2.30 -8.67 27.27
N GLY A 160 -1.18 -9.32 27.63
CA GLY A 160 -0.44 -9.13 28.88
C GLY A 160 -1.18 -8.38 29.99
N ASP A 161 -0.72 -7.19 30.32
CA ASP A 161 -1.27 -6.31 31.37
C ASP A 161 -2.46 -5.42 30.93
N THR A 162 -3.13 -5.75 29.83
CA THR A 162 -4.27 -4.96 29.35
C THR A 162 -5.51 -5.12 30.25
N SER A 163 -6.22 -4.02 30.50
CA SER A 163 -7.48 -4.00 31.24
C SER A 163 -8.44 -5.11 30.79
N PRO A 164 -9.10 -5.84 31.73
CA PRO A 164 -10.08 -6.86 31.38
C PRO A 164 -11.22 -6.37 30.49
N PHE A 165 -11.59 -5.10 30.61
CA PHE A 165 -12.57 -4.46 29.75
C PHE A 165 -12.05 -4.35 28.31
N LEU A 166 -10.83 -3.82 28.11
CA LEU A 166 -10.24 -3.67 26.78
C LEU A 166 -10.03 -5.04 26.09
N ARG A 167 -9.66 -6.06 26.86
CA ARG A 167 -9.57 -7.44 26.36
C ARG A 167 -10.90 -7.94 25.80
N ARG A 168 -12.00 -7.81 26.57
CA ARG A 168 -13.33 -8.19 26.12
C ARG A 168 -13.79 -7.39 24.92
N ALA A 169 -13.66 -6.06 24.98
CA ALA A 169 -14.05 -5.16 23.89
C ALA A 169 -13.31 -5.51 22.59
N THR A 170 -11.99 -5.68 22.66
CA THR A 170 -11.19 -6.05 21.48
C THR A 170 -11.56 -7.45 20.96
N ALA A 171 -11.79 -8.42 21.83
CA ALA A 171 -12.22 -9.76 21.42
C ALA A 171 -13.59 -9.71 20.72
N THR A 172 -14.53 -8.91 21.22
CA THR A 172 -15.85 -8.71 20.61
C THR A 172 -15.72 -8.04 19.24
N LEU A 173 -14.92 -6.97 19.14
CA LEU A 173 -14.72 -6.24 17.89
C LEU A 173 -13.93 -7.06 16.86
N ALA A 174 -12.95 -7.86 17.30
CA ALA A 174 -12.17 -8.73 16.43
C ALA A 174 -12.90 -10.02 16.05
N GLY A 175 -13.90 -10.45 16.85
CA GLY A 175 -14.63 -11.70 16.65
C GLY A 175 -15.36 -11.80 15.30
N PHE A 176 -15.74 -10.67 14.71
CA PHE A 176 -16.33 -10.59 13.37
C PHE A 176 -15.32 -10.69 12.23
N ARG A 177 -14.00 -10.63 12.51
CA ARG A 177 -12.94 -10.52 11.50
C ARG A 177 -11.85 -11.58 11.59
N ARG A 178 -12.09 -12.69 12.27
CA ARG A 178 -11.19 -13.84 12.23
C ARG A 178 -11.34 -14.58 10.90
N HIS A 179 -10.80 -13.97 9.84
CA HIS A 179 -10.54 -14.69 8.60
C HIS A 179 -9.39 -15.65 8.86
N LYS A 180 -9.69 -16.93 9.09
CA LYS A 180 -8.66 -17.95 9.30
C LYS A 180 -7.70 -17.97 8.11
N GLY A 181 -6.48 -17.49 8.34
CA GLY A 181 -5.36 -17.60 7.41
C GLY A 181 -5.48 -16.75 6.14
N LEU A 182 -6.36 -15.72 6.12
CA LEU A 182 -6.48 -14.79 4.97
C LEU A 182 -6.67 -15.49 3.61
N ARG A 183 -7.49 -16.55 3.57
CA ARG A 183 -7.72 -17.31 2.33
C ARG A 183 -8.52 -16.53 1.29
N GLU A 184 -9.49 -15.75 1.72
CA GLU A 184 -10.31 -14.92 0.83
C GLU A 184 -9.46 -13.81 0.21
N GLU A 185 -8.57 -13.20 0.99
CA GLU A 185 -7.63 -12.19 0.50
C GLU A 185 -6.64 -12.79 -0.52
N GLU A 186 -6.21 -14.03 -0.33
CA GLU A 186 -5.37 -14.73 -1.31
C GLU A 186 -6.11 -15.00 -2.61
N ILE A 187 -7.37 -15.44 -2.55
CA ILE A 187 -8.22 -15.64 -3.73
C ILE A 187 -8.42 -14.33 -4.49
N LEU A 188 -8.75 -13.25 -3.76
CA LEU A 188 -8.90 -11.92 -4.36
C LEU A 188 -7.58 -11.42 -4.98
N LEU A 189 -6.45 -11.68 -4.34
CA LEU A 189 -5.14 -11.34 -4.89
C LEU A 189 -4.90 -12.07 -6.22
N ASP A 190 -5.19 -13.37 -6.28
CA ASP A 190 -5.01 -14.17 -7.49
C ASP A 190 -5.98 -13.73 -8.59
N GLU A 191 -7.20 -13.35 -8.26
CA GLU A 191 -8.16 -12.79 -9.19
C GLU A 191 -7.65 -11.49 -9.82
N VAL A 192 -7.19 -10.54 -9.00
CA VAL A 192 -6.61 -9.27 -9.48
C VAL A 192 -5.39 -9.53 -10.35
N CYS A 193 -4.48 -10.43 -9.95
CA CYS A 193 -3.29 -10.78 -10.72
C CYS A 193 -3.65 -11.40 -12.08
N SER A 194 -4.67 -12.25 -12.13
CA SER A 194 -5.14 -12.88 -13.36
C SER A 194 -5.79 -11.89 -14.31
N ALA A 195 -6.48 -10.88 -13.78
CA ALA A 195 -7.15 -9.81 -14.52
C ALA A 195 -6.19 -8.72 -15.05
N VAL A 196 -4.90 -8.75 -14.70
CA VAL A 196 -3.91 -7.78 -15.21
C VAL A 196 -3.83 -7.88 -16.74
N PRO A 197 -4.07 -6.79 -17.48
CA PRO A 197 -3.96 -6.79 -18.95
C PRO A 197 -2.56 -7.24 -19.39
N THR A 198 -2.49 -8.01 -20.46
CA THR A 198 -1.22 -8.60 -20.96
C THR A 198 -0.12 -7.55 -21.17
N TYR A 199 -0.50 -6.35 -21.63
CA TYR A 199 0.44 -5.25 -21.83
C TYR A 199 1.14 -4.81 -20.53
N TRP A 200 0.43 -4.80 -19.41
CA TRP A 200 0.93 -4.39 -18.08
C TRP A 200 1.44 -5.55 -17.23
N ARG A 201 1.43 -6.76 -17.78
CA ARG A 201 1.90 -7.96 -17.08
C ARG A 201 3.44 -7.99 -17.08
N HIS A 202 4.01 -8.30 -15.92
CA HIS A 202 5.45 -8.55 -15.81
C HIS A 202 5.81 -9.83 -16.59
N SER A 203 6.71 -9.69 -17.58
CA SER A 203 7.15 -10.77 -18.47
C SER A 203 8.54 -10.45 -19.01
N PRO A 204 9.28 -11.43 -19.57
CA PRO A 204 10.53 -11.17 -20.25
C PRO A 204 10.41 -10.11 -21.35
N ASP A 205 9.32 -10.14 -22.13
CA ASP A 205 9.05 -9.16 -23.20
C ASP A 205 8.86 -7.74 -22.64
N THR A 206 8.19 -7.63 -21.48
CA THR A 206 8.02 -6.34 -20.82
C THR A 206 9.37 -5.80 -20.32
N LEU A 207 10.22 -6.69 -19.80
CA LEU A 207 11.53 -6.29 -19.30
C LEU A 207 12.48 -5.81 -20.42
N VAL A 208 12.36 -6.29 -21.66
CA VAL A 208 13.19 -5.81 -22.79
C VAL A 208 12.56 -4.64 -23.54
N SER A 209 11.36 -4.21 -23.16
CA SER A 209 10.66 -3.07 -23.78
C SER A 209 11.46 -1.78 -23.64
N GLU A 210 11.46 -0.97 -24.70
CA GLU A 210 11.98 0.40 -24.69
C GLU A 210 11.05 1.39 -24.01
N ASP A 211 9.76 1.04 -23.86
CA ASP A 211 8.79 1.84 -23.13
C ASP A 211 9.04 1.74 -21.62
N VAL A 212 9.77 2.73 -21.11
CA VAL A 212 10.10 2.84 -19.68
C VAL A 212 8.85 2.86 -18.80
N ILE A 213 7.77 3.50 -19.26
CA ILE A 213 6.50 3.58 -18.50
C ILE A 213 5.90 2.19 -18.36
N ARG A 214 5.87 1.41 -19.44
CA ARG A 214 5.41 0.02 -19.44
C ARG A 214 6.20 -0.83 -18.45
N VAL A 215 7.53 -0.76 -18.50
CA VAL A 215 8.42 -1.51 -17.60
C VAL A 215 8.14 -1.16 -16.13
N ILE A 216 8.07 0.13 -15.80
CA ILE A 216 7.87 0.60 -14.42
C ILE A 216 6.50 0.19 -13.87
N HIS A 217 5.44 0.30 -14.67
CA HIS A 217 4.10 -0.07 -14.22
C HIS A 217 3.95 -1.58 -14.05
N ALA A 218 4.44 -2.37 -14.99
CA ALA A 218 4.40 -3.83 -14.89
C ALA A 218 5.20 -4.33 -13.68
N GLU A 219 6.36 -3.77 -13.42
CA GLU A 219 7.18 -4.06 -12.26
C GLU A 219 6.46 -3.66 -10.96
N ARG A 220 5.84 -2.48 -10.92
CA ARG A 220 5.11 -2.00 -9.74
C ARG A 220 3.95 -2.94 -9.38
N VAL A 221 3.16 -3.36 -10.37
CA VAL A 221 2.05 -4.32 -10.17
C VAL A 221 2.60 -5.64 -9.64
N HIS A 222 3.66 -6.17 -10.26
CA HIS A 222 4.26 -7.45 -9.87
C HIS A 222 4.85 -7.40 -8.45
N CYS A 223 5.66 -6.40 -8.14
CA CYS A 223 6.27 -6.27 -6.82
C CYS A 223 5.22 -6.07 -5.71
N LEU A 224 4.16 -5.32 -5.99
CA LEU A 224 3.08 -5.12 -5.02
C LEU A 224 2.31 -6.43 -4.78
N SER A 225 2.02 -7.22 -5.81
CA SER A 225 1.37 -8.52 -5.65
C SER A 225 2.21 -9.50 -4.82
N LEU A 226 3.51 -9.57 -5.07
CA LEU A 226 4.44 -10.37 -4.27
C LEU A 226 4.49 -9.91 -2.80
N PHE A 227 4.48 -8.60 -2.59
CA PHE A 227 4.47 -8.02 -1.25
C PHE A 227 3.22 -8.41 -0.46
N ILE A 228 2.05 -8.28 -1.07
CA ILE A 228 0.78 -8.64 -0.43
C ILE A 228 0.76 -10.15 -0.13
N ARG A 229 1.17 -10.99 -1.07
CA ARG A 229 1.29 -12.45 -0.87
C ARG A 229 2.18 -12.78 0.32
N MET A 230 3.31 -12.13 0.44
CA MET A 230 4.22 -12.32 1.57
C MET A 230 3.56 -11.92 2.91
N LEU A 231 2.79 -10.83 2.95
CA LEU A 231 2.06 -10.42 4.16
C LEU A 231 0.97 -11.43 4.53
N ILE A 232 0.23 -11.97 3.56
CA ILE A 232 -0.77 -13.03 3.77
C ILE A 232 -0.09 -14.27 4.36
N MET A 233 1.01 -14.73 3.77
CA MET A 233 1.72 -15.91 4.24
C MET A 233 2.32 -15.71 5.64
N ARG A 234 2.80 -14.52 5.94
CA ARG A 234 3.27 -14.18 7.29
C ARG A 234 2.14 -14.25 8.33
N HIS A 235 0.94 -13.75 7.98
CA HIS A 235 -0.24 -13.86 8.86
C HIS A 235 -0.60 -15.32 9.08
N ARG A 236 -0.71 -16.10 8.00
CA ARG A 236 -1.01 -17.54 8.05
C ARG A 236 -0.02 -18.30 8.91
N PHE A 237 1.27 -18.04 8.76
CA PHE A 237 2.29 -18.62 9.60
C PHE A 237 2.11 -18.26 11.08
N SER A 238 1.83 -17.00 11.38
CA SER A 238 1.61 -16.56 12.77
C SER A 238 0.39 -17.24 13.42
N ASP A 239 -0.69 -17.43 12.66
CA ASP A 239 -1.88 -18.13 13.12
C ASP A 239 -1.60 -19.62 13.38
N LEU A 240 -0.86 -20.28 12.48
CA LEU A 240 -0.48 -21.69 12.65
C LEU A 240 0.42 -21.91 13.86
N VAL A 241 1.39 -21.02 14.08
CA VAL A 241 2.28 -21.07 15.26
C VAL A 241 1.47 -20.87 16.55
N ALA A 242 0.49 -19.96 16.55
CA ALA A 242 -0.38 -19.76 17.70
C ALA A 242 -1.26 -20.99 17.97
N GLU A 243 -1.88 -21.57 16.93
CA GLU A 243 -2.68 -22.81 17.05
C GLU A 243 -1.83 -23.99 17.60
N ARG A 244 -0.59 -24.14 17.12
CA ARG A 244 0.33 -25.17 17.60
C ARG A 244 0.71 -24.97 19.08
N ALA A 245 0.96 -23.74 19.50
CA ALA A 245 1.25 -23.43 20.89
C ALA A 245 0.08 -23.74 21.82
N ASP A 246 -1.16 -23.52 21.38
CA ASP A 246 -2.36 -23.82 22.13
C ASP A 246 -2.58 -25.36 22.30
N ILE A 247 -2.15 -26.15 21.31
CA ILE A 247 -2.25 -27.64 21.33
C ILE A 247 -1.07 -28.28 22.09
N GLY A 248 0.02 -27.53 22.32
CA GLY A 248 1.22 -28.01 23.00
C GLY A 248 2.13 -28.90 22.12
N GLU A 249 1.95 -28.86 20.82
CA GLU A 249 2.84 -29.55 19.87
C GLU A 249 4.18 -28.84 19.75
N GLN A 250 5.30 -29.59 19.76
CA GLN A 250 6.64 -29.03 19.63
C GLN A 250 7.17 -29.01 18.20
N ASP A 251 6.68 -29.91 17.34
CA ASP A 251 7.16 -30.05 15.98
C ASP A 251 6.48 -29.07 15.02
N GLN A 252 7.27 -28.52 14.08
CA GLN A 252 6.78 -27.62 13.07
C GLN A 252 5.88 -28.36 12.08
N SER A 253 4.68 -27.84 11.82
CA SER A 253 3.75 -28.46 10.90
C SER A 253 4.17 -28.25 9.43
N GLU A 254 3.80 -29.21 8.56
CA GLU A 254 3.99 -29.10 7.11
C GLU A 254 3.39 -27.78 6.54
N LYS A 255 2.25 -27.35 7.07
CA LYS A 255 1.59 -26.11 6.67
C LYS A 255 2.39 -24.84 7.03
N GLU A 256 3.09 -24.88 8.18
CA GLU A 256 3.99 -23.78 8.56
C GLU A 256 5.16 -23.69 7.59
N LEU A 257 5.75 -24.83 7.23
CA LEU A 257 6.85 -24.90 6.27
C LEU A 257 6.42 -24.43 4.88
N ASP A 258 5.22 -24.82 4.44
CA ASP A 258 4.66 -24.35 3.17
C ASP A 258 4.48 -22.82 3.16
N ALA A 259 3.84 -22.25 4.18
CA ALA A 259 3.67 -20.80 4.29
C ALA A 259 5.02 -20.05 4.28
N MET A 260 6.04 -20.58 4.95
CA MET A 260 7.40 -20.05 4.92
C MET A 260 8.01 -20.11 3.53
N THR A 261 7.88 -21.23 2.85
CA THR A 261 8.45 -21.45 1.53
C THR A 261 7.87 -20.51 0.50
N VAL A 262 6.54 -20.33 0.51
CA VAL A 262 5.84 -19.39 -0.37
C VAL A 262 6.27 -17.93 -0.08
N ALA A 263 6.36 -17.56 1.21
CA ALA A 263 6.82 -16.22 1.60
C ALA A 263 8.27 -15.95 1.16
N HIS A 264 9.17 -16.92 1.35
CA HIS A 264 10.56 -16.82 0.90
C HIS A 264 10.67 -16.69 -0.62
N SER A 265 9.94 -17.52 -1.36
CA SER A 265 9.92 -17.46 -2.83
C SER A 265 9.46 -16.08 -3.31
N ALA A 266 8.38 -15.54 -2.73
CA ALA A 266 7.89 -14.20 -3.06
C ALA A 266 8.93 -13.11 -2.75
N ALA A 267 9.61 -13.20 -1.61
CA ALA A 267 10.66 -12.25 -1.23
C ALA A 267 11.87 -12.28 -2.19
N LEU A 268 12.32 -13.47 -2.57
CA LEU A 268 13.42 -13.64 -3.53
C LEU A 268 13.07 -13.11 -4.91
N GLN A 269 11.86 -13.39 -5.40
CA GLN A 269 11.37 -12.86 -6.67
C GLN A 269 11.32 -11.33 -6.65
N LEU A 270 10.83 -10.74 -5.56
CA LEU A 270 10.78 -9.28 -5.41
C LEU A 270 12.19 -8.66 -5.46
N ILE A 271 13.14 -9.22 -4.72
CA ILE A 271 14.54 -8.74 -4.73
C ILE A 271 15.14 -8.90 -6.13
N SER A 272 14.92 -10.04 -6.80
CA SER A 272 15.40 -10.28 -8.16
C SER A 272 14.84 -9.24 -9.15
N THR A 273 13.55 -8.94 -9.08
CA THR A 273 12.90 -7.94 -9.93
C THR A 273 13.48 -6.54 -9.69
N GLN A 274 13.71 -6.16 -8.43
CA GLN A 274 14.33 -4.88 -8.09
C GLN A 274 15.80 -4.78 -8.60
N LEU A 275 16.56 -5.87 -8.55
CA LEU A 275 17.91 -5.90 -9.10
C LEU A 275 17.91 -5.73 -10.63
N GLN A 276 16.97 -6.36 -11.33
CA GLN A 276 16.82 -6.18 -12.79
C GLN A 276 16.50 -4.73 -13.16
N ILE A 277 15.62 -4.06 -12.41
CA ILE A 277 15.30 -2.64 -12.61
C ILE A 277 16.52 -1.75 -12.31
N ALA A 278 17.29 -2.09 -11.26
CA ALA A 278 18.53 -1.40 -10.93
C ALA A 278 19.57 -1.49 -12.05
N GLN A 279 19.75 -2.69 -12.61
CA GLN A 279 20.68 -2.93 -13.75
C GLN A 279 20.29 -2.12 -14.99
N LYS A 280 19.00 -1.85 -15.18
CA LYS A 280 18.50 -0.98 -16.27
C LYS A 280 18.64 0.51 -15.98
N GLY A 281 19.14 0.92 -14.83
CA GLY A 281 19.24 2.34 -14.43
C GLY A 281 17.89 3.00 -14.11
N LEU A 282 16.81 2.23 -13.98
CA LEU A 282 15.44 2.74 -13.77
C LEU A 282 15.08 2.95 -12.30
N MET A 283 16.00 2.71 -11.37
CA MET A 283 15.75 2.88 -9.92
C MET A 283 15.30 4.29 -9.52
N THR A 284 15.72 5.31 -10.28
CA THR A 284 15.33 6.69 -10.02
C THR A 284 13.82 6.89 -10.13
N TYR A 285 13.17 6.15 -10.99
CA TYR A 285 11.71 6.19 -11.20
C TYR A 285 10.95 5.26 -10.23
N CYS A 286 11.63 4.27 -9.65
CA CYS A 286 11.04 3.26 -8.77
C CYS A 286 11.34 3.49 -7.27
N LYS A 287 11.79 4.68 -6.88
CA LYS A 287 12.13 5.00 -5.47
C LYS A 287 11.08 4.60 -4.44
N PRO A 288 9.76 4.73 -4.68
CA PRO A 288 8.75 4.26 -3.76
C PRO A 288 8.76 2.72 -3.57
N THR A 289 9.05 1.97 -4.63
CA THR A 289 9.17 0.49 -4.60
C THR A 289 10.46 0.03 -3.93
N LEU A 290 11.53 0.82 -3.98
CA LEU A 290 12.77 0.53 -3.25
C LEU A 290 12.55 0.60 -1.72
N SER A 291 11.73 1.55 -1.23
CA SER A 291 11.37 1.59 0.18
C SER A 291 10.61 0.34 0.61
N VAL A 292 9.85 -0.28 -0.29
CA VAL A 292 9.22 -1.60 -0.11
C VAL A 292 10.27 -2.68 0.10
N ALA A 293 11.25 -2.79 -0.79
CA ALA A 293 12.30 -3.80 -0.70
C ALA A 293 13.14 -3.66 0.58
N ILE A 294 13.45 -2.42 0.99
CA ILE A 294 14.18 -2.12 2.23
C ILE A 294 13.34 -2.47 3.46
N SER A 295 12.05 -2.11 3.46
CA SER A 295 11.13 -2.46 4.55
C SER A 295 10.96 -3.98 4.68
N MET A 296 11.01 -4.71 3.56
CA MET A 296 10.92 -6.17 3.53
C MET A 296 12.17 -6.84 4.09
N SER A 297 13.36 -6.33 3.78
CA SER A 297 14.59 -6.85 4.40
C SER A 297 14.56 -6.66 5.92
N TYR A 298 13.87 -5.62 6.40
CA TYR A 298 13.64 -5.36 7.82
C TYR A 298 12.58 -6.31 8.40
N VAL A 299 11.48 -6.54 7.70
CA VAL A 299 10.43 -7.49 8.11
C VAL A 299 10.97 -8.92 8.16
N CYS A 300 11.79 -9.33 7.20
CA CYS A 300 12.47 -10.64 7.22
C CYS A 300 13.53 -10.73 8.34
N ARG A 301 14.18 -9.62 8.73
CA ARG A 301 15.14 -9.58 9.84
C ARG A 301 14.48 -9.48 11.21
N SER A 302 13.39 -8.75 11.35
CA SER A 302 12.70 -8.53 12.63
C SER A 302 11.77 -9.69 13.01
N SER A 303 11.29 -10.45 12.04
CA SER A 303 10.67 -11.74 12.29
C SER A 303 11.80 -12.76 12.52
N ARG A 304 12.28 -12.88 13.75
CA ARG A 304 12.89 -14.12 14.19
C ARG A 304 11.81 -15.18 14.05
N TRP A 305 11.94 -16.00 13.03
CA TRP A 305 11.16 -17.20 12.80
C TRP A 305 11.60 -18.28 13.81
N GLY A 306 11.40 -18.01 15.09
CA GLY A 306 11.74 -18.91 16.19
C GLY A 306 11.00 -18.50 17.46
N PRO A 307 10.77 -19.44 18.42
CA PRO A 307 10.17 -19.11 19.68
C PRO A 307 10.95 -17.98 20.34
N ARG A 308 10.25 -16.98 20.85
CA ARG A 308 10.87 -15.92 21.67
C ARG A 308 11.37 -16.57 22.96
N ASP A 309 12.67 -16.73 23.06
CA ASP A 309 13.29 -16.93 24.36
C ASP A 309 12.86 -15.76 25.27
N SER A 310 12.43 -16.12 26.47
CA SER A 310 11.99 -15.20 27.50
C SER A 310 12.97 -14.02 27.65
N PRO A 311 12.49 -12.79 27.91
CA PRO A 311 13.33 -11.62 27.99
C PRO A 311 14.19 -11.69 29.26
N THR A 312 15.47 -11.97 29.11
CA THR A 312 16.46 -11.58 30.12
C THR A 312 16.61 -10.07 30.03
N HIS A 313 16.32 -9.40 31.12
CA HIS A 313 16.50 -7.97 31.31
C HIS A 313 17.88 -7.50 30.85
N SER A 314 17.94 -6.68 29.83
CA SER A 314 19.04 -5.70 29.65
C SER A 314 18.53 -4.48 28.89
N SER A 315 18.60 -3.40 29.60
CA SER A 315 18.54 -1.96 29.26
C SER A 315 18.54 -1.53 27.81
N GLY A 316 17.52 -0.75 27.46
CA GLY A 316 17.64 0.53 26.75
C GLY A 316 18.15 0.52 25.32
N ALA A 317 17.27 0.27 24.34
CA ALA A 317 17.45 0.87 23.01
C ALA A 317 16.09 1.04 22.35
N HIS A 318 15.68 2.28 22.11
CA HIS A 318 14.50 2.64 21.32
C HIS A 318 14.65 2.13 19.87
N PRO A 319 13.63 1.47 19.28
CA PRO A 319 13.73 0.88 17.94
C PRO A 319 13.48 1.85 16.77
N CYS A 320 13.70 3.13 16.93
CA CYS A 320 13.40 4.15 15.91
C CYS A 320 14.60 4.95 15.38
N ARG A 321 15.81 4.38 15.38
CA ARG A 321 16.95 5.00 14.69
C ARG A 321 17.63 4.00 13.76
N VAL A 322 17.13 3.88 12.53
CA VAL A 322 17.97 3.41 11.42
C VAL A 322 18.31 4.64 10.59
N LEU A 323 19.49 5.18 10.86
CA LEU A 323 20.20 6.08 9.96
C LEU A 323 20.58 5.27 8.71
N ILE A 324 19.94 5.56 7.60
CA ILE A 324 20.43 5.12 6.29
C ILE A 324 21.51 6.14 5.92
N GLU A 325 22.76 5.82 6.22
CA GLU A 325 23.91 6.47 5.57
C GLU A 325 23.98 5.93 4.14
N LEU A 326 23.55 6.76 3.18
CA LEU A 326 23.86 6.55 1.79
C LEU A 326 25.29 7.08 1.54
N PRO A 327 26.17 6.33 0.87
CA PRO A 327 27.45 6.86 0.46
C PRO A 327 27.23 8.02 -0.52
N SER A 328 28.06 9.04 -0.34
CA SER A 328 28.15 10.28 -1.11
C SER A 328 28.40 10.06 -2.61
#